data_394a53373f38d82bc1ebb795033bcfe6
#
_entry.id   394a53373f38d82bc1ebb795033bcfe6
#
_cell.length_a   1.000
_cell.length_b   1.000
_cell.length_c   1.000
_cell.angle_alpha   90.00
_cell.angle_beta   90.00
_cell.angle_gamma   90.00
#
_symmetry.space_group_name_H-M   'P 1'
#
loop_
_entity.id
_entity.type
_entity.pdbx_description
1 polymer ?
#
loop_
_entity_poly.entity_id
_entity_poly.type
_entity_poly.pdbx_seq_one_letter_code
_entity_poly.pdbx_strand_id
1 'polypeptide(L)'
;MPESTILRVMVSAFLVLETANVLALYLAPGSRRFNAVGVFAGWHASTRDADLHAFVRYLVFWVAGTKVIFIGLWLVILLVGDARTQLVASVAMVPAIATFYWRLFPIVRRLDRNGQVEPTGYSSVLGWMIAGFLLAFVVAIAASV
;
A
#
# COMPACT_ATOMS: atom_id res chain seq x y z
N MET A 1 22.82 15.11 -12.01
CA MET A 1 22.67 15.02 -10.53
C MET A 1 21.29 15.43 -9.98
N PRO A 2 20.48 16.32 -10.56
CA PRO A 2 19.12 16.55 -10.06
C PRO A 2 18.16 15.37 -10.32
N GLU A 3 18.41 14.57 -11.36
CA GLU A 3 17.50 13.51 -11.83
C GLU A 3 17.33 12.36 -10.82
N SER A 4 18.38 11.89 -10.18
CA SER A 4 18.30 10.87 -9.13
C SER A 4 17.63 11.36 -7.84
N THR A 5 17.57 12.67 -7.63
CA THR A 5 16.97 13.27 -6.41
C THR A 5 15.45 13.15 -6.43
N ILE A 6 14.80 13.36 -7.58
CA ILE A 6 13.34 13.26 -7.73
C ILE A 6 12.88 11.84 -7.40
N LEU A 7 13.58 10.84 -7.96
CA LEU A 7 13.26 9.43 -7.73
C LEU A 7 13.45 9.05 -6.24
N ARG A 8 14.54 9.50 -5.62
CA ARG A 8 14.80 9.29 -4.19
C ARG A 8 13.72 9.88 -3.30
N VAL A 9 13.31 11.12 -3.58
CA VAL A 9 12.23 11.79 -2.83
C VAL A 9 10.92 11.01 -2.99
N MET A 10 10.59 10.59 -4.22
CA MET A 10 9.36 9.82 -4.47
C MET A 10 9.35 8.48 -3.73
N VAL A 11 10.45 7.72 -3.80
CA VAL A 11 10.60 6.45 -3.08
C VAL A 11 10.52 6.68 -1.57
N SER A 12 11.20 7.71 -1.06
CA SER A 12 11.16 8.03 0.39
C SER A 12 9.75 8.37 0.86
N ALA A 13 9.01 9.19 0.11
CA ALA A 13 7.63 9.53 0.43
C ALA A 13 6.73 8.28 0.45
N PHE A 14 6.90 7.40 -0.53
CA PHE A 14 6.17 6.14 -0.59
C PHE A 14 6.49 5.26 0.62
N LEU A 15 7.76 5.10 1.01
CA LEU A 15 8.17 4.32 2.17
C LEU A 15 7.61 4.87 3.49
N VAL A 16 7.52 6.18 3.64
CA VAL A 16 6.91 6.81 4.82
C VAL A 16 5.43 6.43 4.91
N LEU A 17 4.69 6.49 3.80
CA LEU A 17 3.27 6.13 3.76
C LEU A 17 3.05 4.64 4.00
N GLU A 18 3.87 3.77 3.41
CA GLU A 18 3.81 2.33 3.66
C GLU A 18 4.15 1.99 5.12
N THR A 19 5.11 2.69 5.72
CA THR A 19 5.45 2.52 7.14
C THR A 19 4.28 2.94 8.03
N ALA A 20 3.63 4.07 7.75
CA ALA A 20 2.45 4.50 8.48
C ALA A 20 1.30 3.49 8.38
N ASN A 21 1.09 2.90 7.18
CA ASN A 21 0.11 1.84 7.00
C ASN A 21 0.47 0.59 7.82
N VAL A 22 1.72 0.14 7.80
CA VAL A 22 2.18 -1.03 8.57
C VAL A 22 1.99 -0.82 10.06
N LEU A 23 2.33 0.36 10.58
CA LEU A 23 2.10 0.71 11.98
C LEU A 23 0.61 0.67 12.32
N ALA A 24 -0.26 1.18 11.45
CA ALA A 24 -1.70 1.09 11.65
C ALA A 24 -2.20 -0.36 11.66
N LEU A 25 -1.71 -1.22 10.76
CA LEU A 25 -2.08 -2.63 10.71
C LEU A 25 -1.65 -3.42 11.94
N TYR A 26 -0.49 -3.12 12.53
CA TYR A 26 -0.02 -3.80 13.74
C TYR A 26 -0.64 -3.25 15.02
N LEU A 27 -0.69 -1.92 15.16
CA LEU A 27 -1.04 -1.27 16.43
C LEU A 27 -2.52 -0.96 16.55
N ALA A 28 -3.20 -0.69 15.43
CA ALA A 28 -4.61 -0.30 15.39
C ALA A 28 -5.31 -0.83 14.14
N PRO A 29 -5.37 -2.17 13.91
CA PRO A 29 -5.92 -2.75 12.68
C PRO A 29 -7.37 -2.35 12.44
N GLY A 30 -8.17 -2.16 13.49
CA GLY A 30 -9.55 -1.66 13.41
C GLY A 30 -9.68 -0.15 13.16
N SER A 31 -8.58 0.58 12.92
CA SER A 31 -8.63 1.99 12.56
C SER A 31 -9.22 2.19 11.16
N ARG A 32 -9.83 3.37 10.95
CA ARG A 32 -10.27 3.83 9.61
C ARG A 32 -9.21 4.70 8.92
N ARG A 33 -8.05 4.90 9.55
CA ARG A 33 -6.95 5.73 9.04
C ARG A 33 -5.84 4.87 8.46
N PHE A 34 -5.01 5.47 7.61
CA PHE A 34 -3.82 4.84 7.04
C PHE A 34 -4.09 3.52 6.31
N ASN A 35 -5.27 3.41 5.66
CA ASN A 35 -5.66 2.20 4.92
C ASN A 35 -5.63 0.92 5.77
N ALA A 36 -5.99 1.03 7.06
CA ALA A 36 -6.20 -0.12 7.93
C ALA A 36 -7.58 -0.75 7.67
N VAL A 37 -7.83 -1.94 8.24
CA VAL A 37 -8.98 -2.76 7.88
C VAL A 37 -10.29 -2.37 8.56
N GLY A 38 -10.27 -1.39 9.48
CA GLY A 38 -11.47 -0.91 10.18
C GLY A 38 -12.51 -0.21 9.30
N VAL A 39 -12.19 0.10 8.04
CA VAL A 39 -13.15 0.60 7.05
C VAL A 39 -14.11 -0.47 6.55
N PHE A 40 -13.79 -1.76 6.73
CA PHE A 40 -14.57 -2.89 6.24
C PHE A 40 -15.55 -3.40 7.30
N ALA A 41 -16.83 -3.56 6.94
CA ALA A 41 -17.84 -4.16 7.81
C ALA A 41 -17.45 -5.59 8.24
N GLY A 42 -16.75 -6.34 7.38
CA GLY A 42 -16.23 -7.67 7.69
C GLY A 42 -15.29 -7.71 8.89
N TRP A 43 -14.49 -6.66 9.13
CA TRP A 43 -13.66 -6.55 10.32
C TRP A 43 -14.54 -6.53 11.59
N HIS A 44 -15.56 -5.69 11.61
CA HIS A 44 -16.48 -5.56 12.76
C HIS A 44 -17.37 -6.81 12.91
N ALA A 45 -17.79 -7.42 11.81
CA ALA A 45 -18.56 -8.66 11.85
C ALA A 45 -17.75 -9.82 12.45
N SER A 46 -16.46 -9.91 12.14
CA SER A 46 -15.59 -10.97 12.67
C SER A 46 -15.46 -10.94 14.19
N THR A 47 -15.60 -9.78 14.84
CA THR A 47 -15.49 -9.68 16.32
C THR A 47 -16.57 -10.46 17.09
N ARG A 48 -17.63 -10.92 16.40
CA ARG A 48 -18.71 -11.74 16.99
C ARG A 48 -18.32 -13.20 17.14
N ASP A 49 -17.27 -13.63 16.47
CA ASP A 49 -16.74 -14.99 16.49
C ASP A 49 -15.21 -14.90 16.74
N ALA A 50 -14.78 -15.44 17.88
CA ALA A 50 -13.39 -15.33 18.33
C ALA A 50 -12.40 -16.00 17.37
N ASP A 51 -12.74 -17.15 16.83
CA ASP A 51 -11.87 -17.91 15.91
C ASP A 51 -11.79 -17.23 14.56
N LEU A 52 -12.92 -16.74 14.04
CA LEU A 52 -12.94 -15.96 12.81
C LEU A 52 -12.14 -14.67 12.96
N HIS A 53 -12.30 -13.96 14.09
CA HIS A 53 -11.54 -12.74 14.34
C HIS A 53 -10.04 -13.00 14.45
N ALA A 54 -9.63 -14.08 15.10
CA ALA A 54 -8.24 -14.51 15.18
C ALA A 54 -7.66 -14.78 13.78
N PHE A 55 -8.42 -15.46 12.92
CA PHE A 55 -8.03 -15.72 11.54
C PHE A 55 -7.89 -14.44 10.71
N VAL A 56 -8.86 -13.51 10.83
CA VAL A 56 -8.78 -12.20 10.14
C VAL A 56 -7.56 -11.41 10.61
N ARG A 57 -7.29 -11.38 11.92
CA ARG A 57 -6.08 -10.74 12.47
C ARG A 57 -4.79 -11.39 11.95
N TYR A 58 -4.77 -12.70 11.86
CA TYR A 58 -3.63 -13.43 11.27
C TYR A 58 -3.34 -12.94 9.85
N LEU A 59 -4.38 -12.84 8.99
CA LEU A 59 -4.21 -12.35 7.62
C LEU A 59 -3.70 -10.90 7.58
N VAL A 60 -4.23 -10.04 8.45
CA VAL A 60 -3.81 -8.64 8.56
C VAL A 60 -2.34 -8.54 8.96
N PHE A 61 -1.92 -9.30 9.97
CA PHE A 61 -0.53 -9.30 10.43
C PHE A 61 0.42 -9.95 9.42
N TRP A 62 -0.05 -10.95 8.68
CA TRP A 62 0.73 -11.50 7.58
C TRP A 62 1.00 -10.46 6.50
N VAL A 63 -0.03 -9.72 6.07
CA VAL A 63 0.13 -8.61 5.12
C VAL A 63 1.08 -7.55 5.68
N ALA A 64 0.93 -7.16 6.95
CA ALA A 64 1.82 -6.21 7.59
C ALA A 64 3.28 -6.70 7.61
N GLY A 65 3.50 -8.00 7.92
CA GLY A 65 4.83 -8.61 7.92
C GLY A 65 5.49 -8.61 6.53
N THR A 66 4.74 -8.96 5.49
CA THR A 66 5.26 -8.89 4.11
C THR A 66 5.62 -7.46 3.70
N LYS A 67 4.86 -6.46 4.14
CA LYS A 67 5.18 -5.05 3.93
C LYS A 67 6.45 -4.61 4.67
N VAL A 68 6.71 -5.12 5.88
CA VAL A 68 7.98 -4.85 6.59
C VAL A 68 9.17 -5.35 5.77
N ILE A 69 9.09 -6.56 5.21
CA ILE A 69 10.14 -7.10 4.33
C ILE A 69 10.35 -6.18 3.12
N PHE A 70 9.25 -5.78 2.48
CA PHE A 70 9.28 -4.85 1.34
C PHE A 70 9.93 -3.51 1.71
N ILE A 71 9.53 -2.90 2.82
CA ILE A 71 10.11 -1.64 3.32
C ILE A 71 11.61 -1.81 3.59
N GLY A 72 12.00 -2.91 4.25
CA GLY A 72 13.41 -3.20 4.54
C GLY A 72 14.27 -3.30 3.28
N LEU A 73 13.80 -4.04 2.27
CA LEU A 73 14.48 -4.15 0.98
C LEU A 73 14.63 -2.79 0.28
N TRP A 74 13.57 -1.98 0.27
CA TRP A 74 13.60 -0.65 -0.32
C TRP A 74 14.51 0.32 0.42
N LEU A 75 14.57 0.24 1.75
CA LEU A 75 15.53 1.02 2.54
C LEU A 75 16.97 0.68 2.16
N VAL A 76 17.29 -0.61 1.98
CA VAL A 76 18.62 -1.02 1.51
C VAL A 76 18.91 -0.44 0.11
N ILE A 77 17.97 -0.57 -0.84
CA ILE A 77 18.11 -0.02 -2.19
C ILE A 77 18.33 1.51 -2.16
N LEU A 78 17.56 2.21 -1.30
CA LEU A 78 17.64 3.66 -1.19
C LEU A 78 18.96 4.14 -0.59
N LEU A 79 19.48 3.43 0.43
CA LEU A 79 20.67 3.83 1.18
C LEU A 79 21.98 3.37 0.54
N VAL A 80 22.00 2.18 -0.06
CA VAL A 80 23.22 1.52 -0.54
C VAL A 80 23.22 1.33 -2.06
N GLY A 81 22.04 1.30 -2.71
CA GLY A 81 21.92 1.13 -4.15
C GLY A 81 22.41 2.36 -4.92
N ASP A 82 23.10 2.12 -6.02
CA ASP A 82 23.45 3.16 -6.97
C ASP A 82 22.22 3.66 -7.76
N ALA A 83 22.38 4.72 -8.55
CA ALA A 83 21.29 5.32 -9.32
C ALA A 83 20.63 4.31 -10.28
N ARG A 84 21.41 3.43 -10.89
CA ARG A 84 20.90 2.39 -11.80
C ARG A 84 20.05 1.36 -11.05
N THR A 85 20.50 0.89 -9.91
CA THR A 85 19.76 -0.04 -9.05
C THR A 85 18.44 0.57 -8.61
N GLN A 86 18.45 1.83 -8.16
CA GLN A 86 17.25 2.55 -7.75
C GLN A 86 16.27 2.72 -8.92
N LEU A 87 16.74 3.05 -10.12
CA LEU A 87 15.91 3.18 -11.32
C LEU A 87 15.28 1.84 -11.70
N VAL A 88 16.07 0.77 -11.83
CA VAL A 88 15.58 -0.55 -12.23
C VAL A 88 14.57 -1.10 -11.21
N ALA A 89 14.83 -0.94 -9.92
CA ALA A 89 13.91 -1.33 -8.87
C ALA A 89 12.59 -0.55 -8.96
N SER A 90 12.65 0.76 -9.23
CA SER A 90 11.46 1.60 -9.40
C SER A 90 10.64 1.21 -10.63
N VAL A 91 11.29 0.87 -11.74
CA VAL A 91 10.60 0.35 -12.95
C VAL A 91 9.88 -0.96 -12.63
N ALA A 92 10.51 -1.87 -11.88
CA ALA A 92 9.89 -3.13 -11.47
C ALA A 92 8.71 -2.93 -10.51
N MET A 93 8.74 -1.86 -9.71
CA MET A 93 7.67 -1.56 -8.75
C MET A 93 6.38 -1.11 -9.42
N VAL A 94 6.43 -0.41 -10.55
CA VAL A 94 5.24 0.07 -11.27
C VAL A 94 4.27 -1.07 -11.61
N PRO A 95 4.65 -2.14 -12.34
CA PRO A 95 3.76 -3.25 -12.61
C PRO A 95 3.33 -3.99 -11.32
N ALA A 96 4.21 -4.08 -10.32
CA ALA A 96 3.87 -4.71 -9.04
C ALA A 96 2.71 -3.97 -8.33
N ILE A 97 2.77 -2.64 -8.24
CA ILE A 97 1.68 -1.82 -7.69
C ILE A 97 0.43 -1.91 -8.58
N ALA A 98 0.59 -1.93 -9.90
CA ALA A 98 -0.53 -2.02 -10.84
C ALA A 98 -1.35 -3.31 -10.69
N THR A 99 -0.77 -4.40 -10.14
CA THR A 99 -1.51 -5.64 -9.82
C THR A 99 -2.69 -5.41 -8.87
N PHE A 100 -2.67 -4.33 -8.10
CA PHE A 100 -3.81 -3.88 -7.28
C PHE A 100 -5.10 -3.83 -8.09
N TYR A 101 -5.07 -3.32 -9.33
CA TYR A 101 -6.25 -3.18 -10.17
C TYR A 101 -6.78 -4.50 -10.72
N TRP A 102 -5.95 -5.54 -10.74
CA TRP A 102 -6.35 -6.84 -11.29
C TRP A 102 -7.29 -7.63 -10.37
N ARG A 103 -6.95 -7.74 -9.09
CA ARG A 103 -7.72 -8.58 -8.15
C ARG A 103 -8.28 -7.81 -6.96
N LEU A 104 -7.49 -6.93 -6.37
CA LEU A 104 -7.86 -6.26 -5.12
C LEU A 104 -8.92 -5.18 -5.36
N PHE A 105 -8.71 -4.32 -6.33
CA PHE A 105 -9.63 -3.21 -6.63
C PHE A 105 -11.06 -3.67 -6.98
N PRO A 106 -11.29 -4.68 -7.84
CA PRO A 106 -12.63 -5.20 -8.10
C PRO A 106 -13.36 -5.68 -6.84
N ILE A 107 -12.63 -6.32 -5.91
CA ILE A 107 -13.20 -6.79 -4.64
C ILE A 107 -13.60 -5.60 -3.76
N VAL A 108 -12.68 -4.64 -3.56
CA VAL A 108 -12.98 -3.45 -2.73
C VAL A 108 -14.14 -2.66 -3.32
N ARG A 109 -14.18 -2.48 -4.63
CA ARG A 109 -15.28 -1.79 -5.34
C ARG A 109 -16.63 -2.51 -5.18
N ARG A 110 -16.63 -3.84 -5.22
CA ARG A 110 -17.83 -4.64 -4.96
C ARG A 110 -18.31 -4.48 -3.51
N LEU A 111 -17.40 -4.56 -2.55
CA LEU A 111 -17.71 -4.36 -1.13
C LEU A 111 -18.28 -2.95 -0.86
N ASP A 112 -17.69 -1.93 -1.46
CA ASP A 112 -18.14 -0.54 -1.33
C ASP A 112 -19.55 -0.35 -1.91
N ARG A 113 -19.82 -0.88 -3.10
CA ARG A 113 -21.17 -0.86 -3.72
C ARG A 113 -22.24 -1.59 -2.87
N ASN A 114 -21.84 -2.61 -2.14
CA ASN A 114 -22.72 -3.38 -1.27
C ASN A 114 -22.86 -2.76 0.14
N GLY A 115 -22.33 -1.55 0.37
CA GLY A 115 -22.39 -0.89 1.67
C GLY A 115 -21.53 -1.57 2.77
N GLN A 116 -20.53 -2.37 2.36
CA GLN A 116 -19.64 -3.10 3.29
C GLN A 116 -18.34 -2.34 3.59
N VAL A 117 -18.25 -1.09 3.14
CA VAL A 117 -17.08 -0.23 3.36
C VAL A 117 -17.55 1.16 3.80
N GLU A 118 -16.90 1.72 4.80
CA GLU A 118 -17.15 3.08 5.31
C GLU A 118 -15.85 3.92 5.30
N PRO A 119 -15.90 5.14 4.80
CA PRO A 119 -17.05 5.85 4.22
C PRO A 119 -17.40 5.33 2.82
N THR A 120 -18.66 5.52 2.40
CA THR A 120 -19.10 5.19 1.03
C THR A 120 -18.25 5.92 0.00
N GLY A 121 -17.87 5.22 -1.08
CA GLY A 121 -16.98 5.76 -2.10
C GLY A 121 -15.48 5.59 -1.80
N TYR A 122 -15.13 4.94 -0.69
CA TYR A 122 -13.76 4.66 -0.31
C TYR A 122 -12.97 3.94 -1.42
N SER A 123 -13.60 3.02 -2.15
CA SER A 123 -12.94 2.32 -3.27
C SER A 123 -12.46 3.27 -4.36
N SER A 124 -13.23 4.33 -4.65
CA SER A 124 -12.83 5.35 -5.63
C SER A 124 -11.65 6.18 -5.13
N VAL A 125 -11.68 6.59 -3.86
CA VAL A 125 -10.56 7.32 -3.23
C VAL A 125 -9.29 6.48 -3.27
N LEU A 126 -9.38 5.21 -2.86
CA LEU A 126 -8.25 4.28 -2.89
C LEU A 126 -7.73 4.06 -4.31
N GLY A 127 -8.63 3.87 -5.29
CA GLY A 127 -8.26 3.73 -6.70
C GLY A 127 -7.51 4.95 -7.23
N TRP A 128 -8.01 6.16 -7.01
CA TRP A 128 -7.34 7.38 -7.44
C TRP A 128 -6.01 7.61 -6.72
N MET A 129 -5.92 7.27 -5.45
CA MET A 129 -4.67 7.35 -4.69
C MET A 129 -3.60 6.45 -5.31
N ILE A 130 -3.92 5.18 -5.60
CA ILE A 130 -2.98 4.24 -6.24
C ILE A 130 -2.62 4.69 -7.67
N ALA A 131 -3.59 5.17 -8.46
CA ALA A 131 -3.31 5.74 -9.79
C ALA A 131 -2.37 6.95 -9.72
N GLY A 132 -2.58 7.83 -8.75
CA GLY A 132 -1.71 8.99 -8.50
C GLY A 132 -0.27 8.57 -8.16
N PHE A 133 -0.10 7.54 -7.32
CA PHE A 133 1.23 6.98 -7.03
C PHE A 133 1.89 6.37 -8.27
N LEU A 134 1.16 5.59 -9.05
CA LEU A 134 1.69 5.02 -10.30
C LEU A 134 2.13 6.11 -11.26
N LEU A 135 1.32 7.15 -11.45
CA LEU A 135 1.68 8.29 -12.29
C LEU A 135 2.93 9.01 -11.77
N ALA A 136 2.99 9.28 -10.47
CA ALA A 136 4.15 9.93 -9.85
C ALA A 136 5.44 9.11 -10.01
N PHE A 137 5.37 7.78 -9.87
CA PHE A 137 6.51 6.90 -10.15
C PHE A 137 6.93 6.94 -11.62
N VAL A 138 5.98 6.86 -12.56
CA VAL A 138 6.28 6.94 -14.00
C VAL A 138 6.94 8.27 -14.34
N VAL A 139 6.44 9.38 -13.81
CA VAL A 139 7.03 10.71 -14.03
C VAL A 139 8.44 10.80 -13.42
N ALA A 140 8.63 10.30 -12.19
CA ALA A 140 9.94 10.29 -11.54
C ALA A 140 10.95 9.43 -12.29
N ILE A 141 10.55 8.27 -12.83
CA ILE A 141 11.38 7.40 -13.67
C ILE A 141 11.73 8.13 -14.96
N ALA A 142 10.76 8.72 -15.67
CA ALA A 142 11.00 9.44 -16.92
C ALA A 142 11.93 10.65 -16.75
N ALA A 143 11.86 11.33 -15.60
CA ALA A 143 12.77 12.42 -15.27
C ALA A 143 14.18 11.95 -14.83
N SER A 144 14.40 10.66 -14.67
CA SER A 144 15.67 10.07 -14.21
C SER A 144 16.44 9.33 -15.33
N VAL A 145 15.91 9.34 -16.55
CA VAL A 145 16.50 8.74 -17.77
C VAL A 145 17.00 9.84 -18.69
#